data_46a63dc4bd43a70dd0aa8f16125e76bc
#
_entry.id   46a63dc4bd43a70dd0aa8f16125e76bc
#
_cell.length_a   1.000
_cell.length_b   1.000
_cell.length_c   1.000
_cell.angle_alpha   90.00
_cell.angle_beta   90.00
_cell.angle_gamma   90.00
#
_symmetry.space_group_name_H-M   'P 1'
#
loop_
_entity.id
_entity.type
_entity.pdbx_description
1 polymer ?
#
loop_
_entity_poly.entity_id
_entity_poly.type
_entity_poly.pdbx_seq_one_letter_code
_entity_poly.pdbx_strand_id
1 'polypeptide(L)'
;MTRVKVCGTTTREDLNAVVNAGADAVGFIVDVSVDTPREISAKRAVELSRAAPPFVTTVLVTMPETPEETVELASRVQPDVVQVHGDLTPGDLAFLSAKVSGDVVKAVSPAEAATYDTVADALLVDSLDDDGAGGTGETHDWERTRDLVEQLESPVVLAGGLTPDNVAEAVDTVGPFGVDVASGVESAPGRKDAAAVSTFVRAAGGRP
;
A
#
# COMPACT_ATOMS: atom_id res chain seq x y z
N MET A 1 16.74 4.41 -5.30
CA MET A 1 16.49 3.64 -4.05
C MET A 1 14.98 3.50 -3.95
N THR A 2 14.49 2.28 -3.99
CA THR A 2 13.05 1.97 -3.99
C THR A 2 12.49 2.15 -2.59
N ARG A 3 11.30 2.76 -2.46
CA ARG A 3 10.58 2.92 -1.19
C ARG A 3 9.92 1.60 -0.81
N VAL A 4 9.80 1.34 0.50
CA VAL A 4 9.18 0.11 1.00
C VAL A 4 8.01 0.45 1.92
N LYS A 5 6.83 -0.04 1.55
CA LYS A 5 5.63 -0.01 2.40
C LYS A 5 5.33 -1.43 2.90
N VAL A 6 4.96 -1.55 4.17
CA VAL A 6 4.43 -2.79 4.75
C VAL A 6 2.99 -2.56 5.17
N CYS A 7 2.07 -3.26 4.52
CA CYS A 7 0.63 -3.08 4.68
C CYS A 7 0.01 -4.10 5.64
N GLY A 8 -1.14 -3.76 6.26
CA GLY A 8 -1.88 -4.65 7.14
C GLY A 8 -1.22 -4.86 8.51
N THR A 9 -0.69 -3.79 9.08
CA THR A 9 -0.14 -3.79 10.44
C THR A 9 -1.26 -3.67 11.46
N THR A 10 -1.41 -4.66 12.35
CA THR A 10 -2.53 -4.76 13.28
C THR A 10 -2.15 -4.51 14.74
N THR A 11 -0.89 -4.70 15.08
CA THR A 11 -0.40 -4.60 16.46
C THR A 11 0.76 -3.62 16.61
N ARG A 12 1.03 -3.22 17.86
CA ARG A 12 2.21 -2.41 18.18
C ARG A 12 3.52 -3.16 17.95
N GLU A 13 3.51 -4.46 18.13
CA GLU A 13 4.67 -5.33 17.88
C GLU A 13 4.99 -5.37 16.39
N ASP A 14 3.96 -5.53 15.55
CA ASP A 14 4.14 -5.48 14.09
C ASP A 14 4.63 -4.10 13.63
N LEU A 15 4.06 -3.01 14.17
CA LEU A 15 4.53 -1.65 13.89
C LEU A 15 6.02 -1.50 14.23
N ASN A 16 6.43 -1.96 15.41
CA ASN A 16 7.83 -1.89 15.83
C ASN A 16 8.74 -2.74 14.92
N ALA A 17 8.28 -3.92 14.48
CA ALA A 17 9.03 -4.76 13.55
C ALA A 17 9.25 -4.06 12.19
N VAL A 18 8.20 -3.44 11.65
CA VAL A 18 8.23 -2.69 10.39
C VAL A 18 9.18 -1.48 10.47
N VAL A 19 9.05 -0.70 11.55
CA VAL A 19 9.89 0.48 11.79
C VAL A 19 11.37 0.09 11.96
N ASN A 20 11.63 -0.93 12.78
CA ASN A 20 13.02 -1.38 13.05
C ASN A 20 13.68 -2.02 11.82
N ALA A 21 12.89 -2.54 10.87
CA ALA A 21 13.39 -3.04 9.60
C ALA A 21 13.80 -1.92 8.63
N GLY A 22 13.42 -0.66 8.91
CA GLY A 22 13.72 0.48 8.06
C GLY A 22 12.74 0.68 6.89
N ALA A 23 11.49 0.19 7.01
CA ALA A 23 10.46 0.49 6.03
C ALA A 23 10.12 1.99 6.01
N ASP A 24 9.84 2.54 4.83
CA ASP A 24 9.49 3.95 4.63
C ASP A 24 8.04 4.25 5.04
N ALA A 25 7.15 3.27 4.89
CA ALA A 25 5.73 3.44 5.17
C ALA A 25 5.08 2.20 5.82
N VAL A 26 4.03 2.44 6.61
CA VAL A 26 3.22 1.41 7.28
C VAL A 26 1.74 1.61 6.96
N GLY A 27 1.05 0.55 6.53
CA GLY A 27 -0.37 0.57 6.16
C GLY A 27 -1.28 -0.01 7.25
N PHE A 28 -2.40 0.67 7.50
CA PHE A 28 -3.49 0.28 8.41
C PHE A 28 -4.76 0.12 7.59
N ILE A 29 -5.33 -1.09 7.57
CA ILE A 29 -6.54 -1.42 6.81
C ILE A 29 -7.75 -1.18 7.70
N VAL A 30 -8.67 -0.33 7.25
CA VAL A 30 -9.87 0.08 8.01
C VAL A 30 -11.05 0.26 7.05
N ASP A 31 -12.20 -0.21 7.45
CA ASP A 31 -13.46 -0.10 6.70
C ASP A 31 -13.30 -0.61 5.25
N VAL A 32 -13.13 -1.91 5.13
CA VAL A 32 -13.03 -2.61 3.85
C VAL A 32 -14.18 -3.60 3.68
N SER A 33 -14.67 -3.76 2.45
CA SER A 33 -15.79 -4.65 2.11
C SER A 33 -15.39 -6.13 2.02
N VAL A 34 -14.08 -6.45 2.11
CA VAL A 34 -13.54 -7.81 2.05
C VAL A 34 -13.20 -8.32 3.45
N ASP A 35 -13.54 -9.57 3.74
CA ASP A 35 -13.14 -10.21 5.00
C ASP A 35 -11.63 -10.45 5.01
N THR A 36 -10.93 -9.78 5.90
CA THR A 36 -9.47 -9.89 6.01
C THR A 36 -9.01 -9.84 7.47
N PRO A 37 -8.10 -10.74 7.88
CA PRO A 37 -7.54 -10.72 9.22
C PRO A 37 -6.65 -9.49 9.51
N ARG A 38 -6.44 -8.65 8.50
CA ARG A 38 -5.61 -7.43 8.57
C ARG A 38 -6.40 -6.18 8.88
N GLU A 39 -7.75 -6.28 8.85
CA GLU A 39 -8.60 -5.15 9.18
C GLU A 39 -8.54 -4.83 10.68
N ILE A 40 -8.45 -3.54 10.99
CA ILE A 40 -8.49 -3.03 12.35
C ILE A 40 -9.54 -1.93 12.48
N SER A 41 -10.02 -1.70 13.70
CA SER A 41 -10.93 -0.58 13.95
C SER A 41 -10.25 0.78 13.74
N ALA A 42 -11.02 1.80 13.36
CA ALA A 42 -10.54 3.18 13.25
C ALA A 42 -9.86 3.67 14.53
N LYS A 43 -10.37 3.28 15.72
CA LYS A 43 -9.72 3.59 17.01
C LYS A 43 -8.32 2.99 17.07
N ARG A 44 -8.16 1.74 16.64
CA ARG A 44 -6.86 1.08 16.63
C ARG A 44 -5.89 1.73 15.63
N ALA A 45 -6.39 2.12 14.46
CA ALA A 45 -5.59 2.86 13.48
C ALA A 45 -5.07 4.19 14.05
N VAL A 46 -5.90 4.95 14.79
CA VAL A 46 -5.48 6.17 15.50
C VAL A 46 -4.35 5.88 16.49
N GLU A 47 -4.47 4.81 17.28
CA GLU A 47 -3.46 4.41 18.26
C GLU A 47 -2.11 4.08 17.60
N LEU A 48 -2.15 3.33 16.51
CA LEU A 48 -0.95 2.91 15.77
C LEU A 48 -0.33 4.06 14.99
N SER A 49 -1.14 4.91 14.34
CA SER A 49 -0.66 6.08 13.61
C SER A 49 0.09 7.04 14.53
N ARG A 50 -0.48 7.36 15.69
CA ARG A 50 0.19 8.21 16.69
C ARG A 50 1.46 7.59 17.30
N ALA A 51 1.58 6.30 17.17
CA ALA A 51 2.69 5.53 17.70
C ALA A 51 3.84 5.35 16.69
N ALA A 52 3.59 5.62 15.41
CA ALA A 52 4.63 5.64 14.40
C ALA A 52 5.62 6.78 14.69
N PRO A 53 6.93 6.53 14.57
CA PRO A 53 7.92 7.58 14.79
C PRO A 53 7.92 8.57 13.62
N PRO A 54 8.46 9.78 13.81
CA PRO A 54 8.72 10.70 12.71
C PRO A 54 9.53 10.03 11.59
N PHE A 55 9.26 10.43 10.35
CA PHE A 55 9.89 9.90 9.12
C PHE A 55 9.45 8.48 8.70
N VAL A 56 8.44 7.92 9.34
CA VAL A 56 7.72 6.74 8.84
C VAL A 56 6.34 7.19 8.41
N THR A 57 6.05 7.07 7.12
CA THR A 57 4.77 7.46 6.53
C THR A 57 3.65 6.54 7.00
N THR A 58 2.60 7.10 7.56
CA THR A 58 1.39 6.36 7.95
C THR A 58 0.38 6.36 6.83
N VAL A 59 -0.10 5.18 6.43
CA VAL A 59 -1.03 5.01 5.32
C VAL A 59 -2.34 4.40 5.82
N LEU A 60 -3.43 5.13 5.68
CA LEU A 60 -4.78 4.61 5.88
C LEU A 60 -5.23 3.92 4.59
N VAL A 61 -5.54 2.63 4.67
CA VAL A 61 -6.01 1.84 3.53
C VAL A 61 -7.50 1.53 3.75
N THR A 62 -8.35 1.90 2.78
CA THR A 62 -9.80 1.75 2.91
C THR A 62 -10.48 1.43 1.57
N MET A 63 -11.72 0.91 1.63
CA MET A 63 -12.57 0.61 0.46
C MET A 63 -13.92 1.30 0.61
N PRO A 64 -14.00 2.62 0.44
CA PRO A 64 -15.21 3.38 0.68
C PRO A 64 -16.22 3.20 -0.45
N GLU A 65 -17.51 3.35 -0.13
CA GLU A 65 -18.59 3.51 -1.13
C GLU A 65 -18.66 4.95 -1.65
N THR A 66 -18.30 5.92 -0.81
CA THR A 66 -18.32 7.36 -1.14
C THR A 66 -17.02 8.05 -0.71
N PRO A 67 -16.61 9.14 -1.38
CA PRO A 67 -15.42 9.89 -0.96
C PRO A 67 -15.60 10.59 0.40
N GLU A 68 -16.82 10.93 0.79
CA GLU A 68 -17.15 11.55 2.08
C GLU A 68 -16.82 10.63 3.26
N GLU A 69 -17.07 9.32 3.15
CA GLU A 69 -16.68 8.32 4.16
C GLU A 69 -15.18 8.33 4.40
N THR A 70 -14.41 8.41 3.32
CA THR A 70 -12.95 8.50 3.42
C THR A 70 -12.50 9.80 4.08
N VAL A 71 -13.12 10.94 3.76
CA VAL A 71 -12.81 12.24 4.41
C VAL A 71 -13.09 12.16 5.91
N GLU A 72 -14.21 11.58 6.33
CA GLU A 72 -14.54 11.41 7.74
C GLU A 72 -13.52 10.51 8.45
N LEU A 73 -13.21 9.37 7.85
CA LEU A 73 -12.25 8.42 8.41
C LEU A 73 -10.85 9.03 8.50
N ALA A 74 -10.36 9.67 7.45
CA ALA A 74 -9.07 10.35 7.41
C ALA A 74 -8.99 11.48 8.46
N SER A 75 -10.06 12.24 8.67
CA SER A 75 -10.12 13.28 9.70
C SER A 75 -9.95 12.73 11.11
N ARG A 76 -10.38 11.49 11.36
CA ARG A 76 -10.24 10.80 12.67
C ARG A 76 -8.88 10.17 12.85
N VAL A 77 -8.37 9.50 11.81
CA VAL A 77 -7.09 8.75 11.85
C VAL A 77 -5.90 9.69 11.73
N GLN A 78 -6.03 10.75 10.93
CA GLN A 78 -4.97 11.71 10.60
C GLN A 78 -3.70 11.04 10.03
N PRO A 79 -3.84 10.23 8.96
CA PRO A 79 -2.70 9.61 8.31
C PRO A 79 -1.93 10.63 7.45
N ASP A 80 -0.69 10.29 7.10
CA ASP A 80 0.09 11.06 6.11
C ASP A 80 -0.40 10.80 4.68
N VAL A 81 -0.91 9.59 4.42
CA VAL A 81 -1.40 9.14 3.10
C VAL A 81 -2.71 8.39 3.26
N VAL A 82 -3.63 8.62 2.34
CA VAL A 82 -4.87 7.84 2.19
C VAL A 82 -4.77 6.98 0.94
N GLN A 83 -4.82 5.67 1.09
CA GLN A 83 -4.84 4.71 -0.02
C GLN A 83 -6.25 4.15 -0.20
N VAL A 84 -6.80 4.37 -1.39
CA VAL A 84 -8.17 3.97 -1.73
C VAL A 84 -8.16 2.78 -2.68
N HIS A 85 -8.89 1.73 -2.30
CA HIS A 85 -9.29 0.62 -3.17
C HIS A 85 -10.76 0.77 -3.60
N GLY A 86 -11.21 -0.02 -4.58
CA GLY A 86 -12.60 -0.01 -5.06
C GLY A 86 -12.87 1.06 -6.12
N ASP A 87 -14.15 1.39 -6.34
CA ASP A 87 -14.65 1.99 -7.59
C ASP A 87 -14.82 3.51 -7.56
N LEU A 88 -14.13 4.23 -6.66
CA LEU A 88 -14.17 5.69 -6.69
C LEU A 88 -13.70 6.22 -8.04
N THR A 89 -14.49 7.10 -8.64
CA THR A 89 -14.18 7.71 -9.94
C THR A 89 -13.02 8.73 -9.84
N PRO A 90 -12.40 9.13 -10.96
CA PRO A 90 -11.42 10.23 -10.96
C PRO A 90 -11.95 11.54 -10.35
N GLY A 91 -13.25 11.83 -10.52
CA GLY A 91 -13.90 12.97 -9.90
C GLY A 91 -14.00 12.87 -8.38
N ASP A 92 -14.29 11.68 -7.86
CA ASP A 92 -14.32 11.40 -6.43
C ASP A 92 -12.92 11.52 -5.81
N LEU A 93 -11.88 11.04 -6.53
CA LEU A 93 -10.50 11.20 -6.08
C LEU A 93 -10.08 12.66 -6.03
N ALA A 94 -10.41 13.46 -7.05
CA ALA A 94 -10.13 14.88 -7.06
C ALA A 94 -10.83 15.61 -5.90
N PHE A 95 -12.08 15.22 -5.57
CA PHE A 95 -12.78 15.71 -4.40
C PHE A 95 -12.04 15.31 -3.11
N LEU A 96 -11.63 14.04 -2.99
CA LEU A 96 -10.92 13.52 -1.84
C LEU A 96 -9.59 14.26 -1.62
N SER A 97 -8.76 14.42 -2.66
CA SER A 97 -7.49 15.15 -2.59
C SER A 97 -7.66 16.62 -2.16
N ALA A 98 -8.79 17.25 -2.51
CA ALA A 98 -9.09 18.60 -2.06
C ALA A 98 -9.56 18.70 -0.59
N LYS A 99 -9.90 17.58 0.07
CA LYS A 99 -10.51 17.53 1.41
C LYS A 99 -9.63 16.89 2.47
N VAL A 100 -8.77 15.96 2.11
CA VAL A 100 -7.84 15.34 3.07
C VAL A 100 -6.57 16.18 3.18
N SER A 101 -5.85 16.03 4.31
CA SER A 101 -4.62 16.80 4.55
C SER A 101 -3.36 16.08 4.03
N GLY A 102 -3.48 14.78 3.69
CA GLY A 102 -2.38 13.94 3.21
C GLY A 102 -2.51 13.64 1.71
N ASP A 103 -1.51 12.97 1.17
CA ASP A 103 -1.52 12.51 -0.22
C ASP A 103 -2.55 11.38 -0.43
N VAL A 104 -3.06 11.27 -1.65
CA VAL A 104 -4.04 10.24 -2.04
C VAL A 104 -3.39 9.25 -3.02
N VAL A 105 -3.35 8.00 -2.63
CA VAL A 105 -2.90 6.87 -3.45
C VAL A 105 -4.11 6.07 -3.93
N LYS A 106 -4.21 5.81 -5.23
CA LYS A 106 -5.24 4.94 -5.79
C LYS A 106 -4.67 3.56 -6.11
N ALA A 107 -5.28 2.54 -5.54
CA ALA A 107 -5.01 1.16 -5.95
C ALA A 107 -5.77 0.85 -7.24
N VAL A 108 -5.06 0.32 -8.24
CA VAL A 108 -5.57 0.07 -9.59
C VAL A 108 -5.02 -1.24 -10.14
N SER A 109 -5.77 -1.85 -11.06
CA SER A 109 -5.22 -2.83 -11.98
C SER A 109 -4.33 -2.14 -13.04
N PRO A 110 -3.42 -2.87 -13.70
CA PRO A 110 -2.63 -2.31 -14.81
C PRO A 110 -3.47 -1.68 -15.93
N ALA A 111 -4.67 -2.21 -16.17
CA ALA A 111 -5.56 -1.72 -17.22
C ALA A 111 -6.22 -0.37 -16.87
N GLU A 112 -6.38 -0.07 -15.59
CA GLU A 112 -7.04 1.15 -15.11
C GLU A 112 -6.07 2.29 -14.81
N ALA A 113 -4.77 2.01 -14.71
CA ALA A 113 -3.78 2.95 -14.21
C ALA A 113 -3.81 4.30 -14.95
N ALA A 114 -3.89 4.31 -16.28
CA ALA A 114 -3.95 5.53 -17.07
C ALA A 114 -5.18 6.40 -16.78
N THR A 115 -6.27 5.83 -16.25
CA THR A 115 -7.49 6.57 -15.90
C THR A 115 -7.28 7.47 -14.69
N TYR A 116 -6.37 7.10 -13.80
CA TYR A 116 -6.14 7.79 -12.52
C TYR A 116 -4.80 8.54 -12.47
N ASP A 117 -4.00 8.45 -13.52
CA ASP A 117 -2.62 8.93 -13.55
C ASP A 117 -2.45 10.42 -13.20
N THR A 118 -3.38 11.29 -13.52
CA THR A 118 -3.24 12.72 -13.25
C THR A 118 -4.09 13.23 -12.09
N VAL A 119 -4.78 12.32 -11.38
CA VAL A 119 -5.72 12.69 -10.31
C VAL A 119 -5.34 12.11 -8.95
N ALA A 120 -4.43 11.15 -8.91
CA ALA A 120 -3.86 10.59 -7.70
C ALA A 120 -2.41 11.07 -7.53
N ASP A 121 -1.95 11.23 -6.29
CA ASP A 121 -0.55 11.61 -5.98
C ASP A 121 0.42 10.46 -6.25
N ALA A 122 -0.08 9.22 -6.19
CA ALA A 122 0.61 8.01 -6.64
C ALA A 122 -0.40 6.90 -6.97
N LEU A 123 0.04 5.92 -7.75
CA LEU A 123 -0.73 4.72 -8.06
C LEU A 123 -0.11 3.50 -7.38
N LEU A 124 -0.94 2.69 -6.71
CA LEU A 124 -0.54 1.36 -6.30
C LEU A 124 -1.06 0.38 -7.36
N VAL A 125 -0.14 -0.20 -8.11
CA VAL A 125 -0.47 -1.19 -9.13
C VAL A 125 -0.36 -2.57 -8.48
N ASP A 126 -1.53 -3.19 -8.27
CA ASP A 126 -1.61 -4.55 -7.75
C ASP A 126 -1.64 -5.52 -8.93
N SER A 127 -0.86 -6.58 -8.82
CA SER A 127 -0.80 -7.67 -9.79
C SER A 127 -1.99 -8.62 -9.71
N LEU A 128 -3.14 -8.10 -9.34
CA LEU A 128 -4.38 -8.88 -9.37
C LEU A 128 -4.65 -9.33 -10.80
N ASP A 129 -4.95 -10.62 -10.97
CA ASP A 129 -5.55 -11.14 -12.18
C ASP A 129 -6.78 -10.33 -12.56
N ASP A 130 -7.13 -10.31 -13.86
CA ASP A 130 -8.33 -9.64 -14.39
C ASP A 130 -9.64 -10.06 -13.67
N ASP A 131 -9.60 -11.10 -12.84
CA ASP A 131 -10.69 -11.61 -12.01
C ASP A 131 -10.69 -11.08 -10.55
N GLY A 132 -9.76 -10.22 -10.16
CA GLY A 132 -9.75 -9.55 -8.84
C GLY A 132 -9.39 -10.45 -7.66
N ALA A 133 -8.94 -11.67 -7.87
CA ALA A 133 -8.53 -12.61 -6.83
C ALA A 133 -7.04 -12.46 -6.53
N GLY A 134 -6.69 -11.57 -5.63
CA GLY A 134 -5.31 -11.46 -5.14
C GLY A 134 -4.88 -12.69 -4.37
N GLY A 135 -3.66 -13.15 -4.59
CA GLY A 135 -3.04 -14.20 -3.77
C GLY A 135 -2.85 -15.55 -4.45
N THR A 136 -2.98 -15.66 -5.75
CA THR A 136 -2.74 -16.91 -6.49
C THR A 136 -1.27 -17.33 -6.53
N GLY A 137 -0.33 -16.45 -6.15
CA GLY A 137 1.11 -16.76 -6.14
C GLY A 137 1.74 -16.86 -7.53
N GLU A 138 0.99 -16.56 -8.59
CA GLU A 138 1.55 -16.45 -9.93
C GLU A 138 2.31 -15.15 -10.07
N THR A 139 3.49 -15.24 -10.69
CA THR A 139 4.36 -14.09 -10.91
C THR A 139 3.68 -13.15 -11.89
N HIS A 140 3.47 -11.93 -11.41
CA HIS A 140 3.04 -10.79 -12.17
C HIS A 140 3.85 -10.66 -13.48
N ASP A 141 3.21 -10.19 -14.54
CA ASP A 141 3.92 -9.78 -15.76
C ASP A 141 4.66 -8.45 -15.50
N TRP A 142 5.82 -8.57 -14.87
CA TRP A 142 6.65 -7.41 -14.51
C TRP A 142 7.15 -6.63 -15.73
N GLU A 143 7.29 -7.27 -16.88
CA GLU A 143 7.67 -6.59 -18.11
C GLU A 143 6.55 -5.63 -18.56
N ARG A 144 5.30 -6.10 -18.51
CA ARG A 144 4.15 -5.24 -18.80
C ARG A 144 4.01 -4.09 -17.80
N THR A 145 4.27 -4.35 -16.52
CA THR A 145 4.22 -3.29 -15.50
C THR A 145 5.36 -2.29 -15.67
N ARG A 146 6.55 -2.71 -16.08
CA ARG A 146 7.64 -1.79 -16.46
C ARG A 146 7.20 -0.84 -17.56
N ASP A 147 6.64 -1.39 -18.65
CA ASP A 147 6.18 -0.58 -19.78
C ASP A 147 5.08 0.42 -19.36
N LEU A 148 4.26 0.03 -18.39
CA LEU A 148 3.26 0.92 -17.78
C LEU A 148 3.92 2.04 -16.95
N VAL A 149 4.88 1.70 -16.08
CA VAL A 149 5.61 2.66 -15.24
C VAL A 149 6.32 3.73 -16.09
N GLU A 150 6.87 3.34 -17.26
CA GLU A 150 7.52 4.28 -18.19
C GLU A 150 6.52 5.27 -18.85
N GLN A 151 5.24 4.95 -18.90
CA GLN A 151 4.21 5.77 -19.57
C GLN A 151 3.45 6.68 -18.59
N LEU A 152 3.44 6.37 -17.30
CA LEU A 152 2.69 7.12 -16.30
C LEU A 152 3.51 8.30 -15.76
N GLU A 153 2.81 9.40 -15.48
CA GLU A 153 3.40 10.57 -14.83
C GLU A 153 3.45 10.40 -13.30
N SER A 154 2.47 9.71 -12.74
CA SER A 154 2.37 9.44 -11.30
C SER A 154 3.39 8.41 -10.83
N PRO A 155 3.97 8.58 -9.64
CA PRO A 155 4.79 7.55 -9.01
C PRO A 155 4.01 6.23 -8.86
N VAL A 156 4.65 5.11 -9.21
CA VAL A 156 4.03 3.78 -9.12
C VAL A 156 4.62 2.99 -7.96
N VAL A 157 3.74 2.49 -7.09
CA VAL A 157 4.03 1.52 -6.05
C VAL A 157 3.59 0.14 -6.55
N LEU A 158 4.53 -0.79 -6.71
CA LEU A 158 4.23 -2.16 -7.13
C LEU A 158 3.75 -2.98 -5.94
N ALA A 159 2.63 -3.67 -6.11
CA ALA A 159 2.05 -4.58 -5.12
C ALA A 159 1.70 -5.94 -5.77
N GLY A 160 1.17 -6.85 -4.95
CA GLY A 160 0.71 -8.18 -5.40
C GLY A 160 1.79 -9.26 -5.38
N GLY A 161 1.61 -10.28 -4.56
CA GLY A 161 2.45 -11.48 -4.53
C GLY A 161 3.92 -11.26 -4.17
N LEU A 162 4.32 -10.07 -3.72
CA LEU A 162 5.72 -9.78 -3.36
C LEU A 162 6.11 -10.49 -2.07
N THR A 163 7.33 -11.03 -2.07
CA THR A 163 7.95 -11.77 -0.96
C THR A 163 9.43 -11.38 -0.84
N PRO A 164 10.12 -11.74 0.26
CA PRO A 164 11.57 -11.54 0.37
C PRO A 164 12.38 -12.20 -0.75
N ASP A 165 11.83 -13.26 -1.37
CA ASP A 165 12.55 -14.06 -2.38
C ASP A 165 12.44 -13.47 -3.79
N ASN A 166 11.39 -12.67 -4.08
CA ASN A 166 11.13 -12.16 -5.43
C ASN A 166 11.23 -10.63 -5.57
N VAL A 167 11.20 -9.89 -4.46
CA VAL A 167 11.13 -8.42 -4.51
C VAL A 167 12.36 -7.77 -5.18
N ALA A 168 13.54 -8.33 -5.05
CA ALA A 168 14.73 -7.80 -5.71
C ALA A 168 14.60 -7.86 -7.23
N GLU A 169 14.16 -9.00 -7.76
CA GLU A 169 13.91 -9.18 -9.20
C GLU A 169 12.78 -8.27 -9.68
N ALA A 170 11.69 -8.12 -8.89
CA ALA A 170 10.60 -7.22 -9.19
C ALA A 170 11.07 -5.75 -9.32
N VAL A 171 11.89 -5.29 -8.37
CA VAL A 171 12.48 -3.94 -8.38
C VAL A 171 13.39 -3.72 -9.58
N ASP A 172 14.27 -4.68 -9.86
CA ASP A 172 15.23 -4.59 -10.97
C ASP A 172 14.52 -4.60 -12.34
N THR A 173 13.43 -5.36 -12.46
CA THR A 173 12.67 -5.51 -13.71
C THR A 173 11.76 -4.30 -13.96
N VAL A 174 11.01 -3.87 -12.94
CA VAL A 174 9.95 -2.86 -13.07
C VAL A 174 10.48 -1.44 -12.88
N GLY A 175 11.49 -1.24 -12.02
CA GLY A 175 11.99 0.08 -11.64
C GLY A 175 10.94 0.96 -10.94
N PRO A 176 10.08 0.44 -10.02
CA PRO A 176 9.00 1.20 -9.43
C PRO A 176 9.51 2.27 -8.46
N PHE A 177 8.70 3.30 -8.20
CA PHE A 177 8.95 4.27 -7.12
C PHE A 177 9.04 3.58 -5.76
N GLY A 178 8.15 2.62 -5.50
CA GLY A 178 8.10 1.86 -4.27
C GLY A 178 7.52 0.47 -4.46
N VAL A 179 7.63 -0.36 -3.43
CA VAL A 179 7.00 -1.69 -3.34
C VAL A 179 6.13 -1.77 -2.09
N ASP A 180 5.01 -2.49 -2.20
CA ASP A 180 4.11 -2.77 -1.09
C ASP A 180 3.99 -4.26 -0.82
N VAL A 181 4.07 -4.66 0.45
CA VAL A 181 3.93 -6.06 0.86
C VAL A 181 2.96 -6.18 2.03
N ALA A 182 2.11 -7.20 1.99
CA ALA A 182 1.22 -7.55 3.10
C ALA A 182 1.45 -8.99 3.58
N SER A 183 0.88 -9.98 2.90
CA SER A 183 0.95 -11.40 3.29
C SER A 183 2.33 -12.02 3.14
N GLY A 184 3.13 -11.56 2.17
CA GLY A 184 4.46 -12.11 1.87
C GLY A 184 5.50 -11.98 3.01
N VAL A 185 5.18 -11.24 4.06
CA VAL A 185 6.02 -11.06 5.26
C VAL A 185 5.28 -11.40 6.55
N GLU A 186 4.31 -12.31 6.50
CA GLU A 186 3.52 -12.74 7.65
C GLU A 186 3.92 -14.13 8.14
N SER A 187 3.96 -14.30 9.48
CA SER A 187 4.10 -15.59 10.14
C SER A 187 2.77 -16.33 10.32
N ALA A 188 1.69 -15.56 10.37
CA ALA A 188 0.30 -16.01 10.38
C ALA A 188 -0.58 -14.89 9.84
N PRO A 189 -1.81 -15.18 9.35
CA PRO A 189 -2.70 -14.15 8.81
C PRO A 189 -2.86 -12.95 9.76
N GLY A 190 -2.53 -11.74 9.29
CA GLY A 190 -2.57 -10.50 10.06
C GLY A 190 -1.45 -10.31 11.10
N ARG A 191 -0.40 -11.15 11.09
CA ARG A 191 0.75 -11.04 12.01
C ARG A 191 2.06 -11.01 11.23
N LYS A 192 2.82 -9.94 11.38
CA LYS A 192 4.10 -9.78 10.68
C LYS A 192 5.20 -10.65 11.28
N ASP A 193 6.04 -11.22 10.41
CA ASP A 193 7.29 -11.86 10.78
C ASP A 193 8.43 -10.84 10.70
N ALA A 194 9.03 -10.49 11.82
CA ALA A 194 10.07 -9.47 11.88
C ALA A 194 11.31 -9.80 11.03
N ALA A 195 11.66 -11.09 10.89
CA ALA A 195 12.78 -11.52 10.08
C ALA A 195 12.44 -11.42 8.59
N ALA A 196 11.24 -11.83 8.20
CA ALA A 196 10.76 -11.71 6.82
C ALA A 196 10.65 -10.23 6.39
N VAL A 197 10.08 -9.35 7.25
CA VAL A 197 10.03 -7.90 7.01
C VAL A 197 11.43 -7.33 6.81
N SER A 198 12.38 -7.65 7.69
CA SER A 198 13.76 -7.16 7.58
C SER A 198 14.46 -7.67 6.31
N THR A 199 14.20 -8.92 5.90
CA THR A 199 14.76 -9.49 4.68
C THR A 199 14.17 -8.82 3.44
N PHE A 200 12.84 -8.61 3.43
CA PHE A 200 12.13 -7.92 2.35
C PHE A 200 12.66 -6.49 2.14
N VAL A 201 12.74 -5.70 3.22
CA VAL A 201 13.23 -4.31 3.15
C VAL A 201 14.64 -4.25 2.57
N ARG A 202 15.53 -5.12 3.01
CA ARG A 202 16.90 -5.18 2.46
C ARG A 202 16.94 -5.62 1.00
N ALA A 203 16.15 -6.63 0.63
CA ALA A 203 16.10 -7.14 -0.73
C ALA A 203 15.53 -6.10 -1.72
N ALA A 204 14.56 -5.29 -1.29
CA ALA A 204 14.02 -4.19 -2.08
C ALA A 204 14.97 -2.99 -2.23
N GLY A 205 16.16 -3.03 -1.64
CA GLY A 205 17.12 -1.92 -1.66
C GLY A 205 16.82 -0.82 -0.63
N GLY A 206 16.01 -1.13 0.38
CA GLY A 206 15.75 -0.26 1.52
C GLY A 206 17.02 -0.03 2.38
N ARG A 207 16.99 1.00 3.21
CA ARG A 207 18.10 1.25 4.15
C ARG A 207 18.04 0.22 5.29
N PRO A 208 19.19 -0.36 5.65
CA PRO A 208 19.29 -1.16 6.86
C PRO A 208 19.14 -0.30 8.12
#